data_9a31aa88cc38fba5e930f5f9cdfbf7ff
#
_entry.id   9a31aa88cc38fba5e930f5f9cdfbf7ff
#
_cell.length_a   1.000
_cell.length_b   1.000
_cell.length_c   1.000
_cell.angle_alpha   90.00
_cell.angle_beta   90.00
_cell.angle_gamma   90.00
#
_symmetry.space_group_name_H-M   'P 1'
#
loop_
_entity.id
_entity.type
_entity.pdbx_description
1 polymer ?
#
loop_
_entity_poly.entity_id
_entity_poly.type
_entity_poly.pdbx_seq_one_letter_code
_entity_poly.pdbx_strand_id
1 'polypeptide(L)'
;PRAKGGCKIGLTIDRDEIKSWKKMSSKDYQKFIGKLVPAYKDLKMYSAGIYPPSMIIAENWAKDNIVLIGDACHGLHPGRSQGMNTTIKCVDHLLGLIPPKDLFKKENVIKTLEQYQKEMKSNINELLEANHSMGLSMDNFDHQSKVDEIEKFKLLEQDKEAGHTYRMKSAGYGVF
;
A
#
# COMPACT_ATOMS: atom_id res chain seq x y z
N PRO A 1 -13.76 9.15 -1.51
CA PRO A 1 -14.79 9.79 -2.36
C PRO A 1 -14.63 9.36 -3.82
N ARG A 2 -15.72 9.24 -4.56
CA ARG A 2 -15.73 8.95 -6.01
C ARG A 2 -16.36 10.14 -6.75
N ALA A 3 -15.96 10.38 -7.99
CA ALA A 3 -16.38 11.51 -8.78
C ALA A 3 -17.91 11.65 -8.95
N LYS A 4 -18.68 10.56 -8.83
CA LYS A 4 -20.15 10.56 -8.91
C LYS A 4 -20.84 10.46 -7.54
N GLY A 5 -20.16 10.84 -6.48
CA GLY A 5 -20.58 10.60 -5.10
C GLY A 5 -20.35 9.16 -4.67
N GLY A 6 -20.37 8.92 -3.37
CA GLY A 6 -20.11 7.62 -2.77
C GLY A 6 -18.68 7.49 -2.22
N CYS A 7 -18.47 6.42 -1.48
CA CYS A 7 -17.21 6.14 -0.82
C CYS A 7 -16.86 4.64 -0.94
N LYS A 8 -15.60 4.33 -0.71
CA LYS A 8 -15.12 2.98 -0.47
C LYS A 8 -14.87 2.86 1.03
N ILE A 9 -15.44 1.85 1.65
CA ILE A 9 -15.24 1.52 3.05
C ILE A 9 -14.40 0.26 3.09
N GLY A 10 -13.27 0.31 3.79
CA GLY A 10 -12.43 -0.85 4.10
C GLY A 10 -12.59 -1.22 5.56
N LEU A 11 -12.71 -2.50 5.83
CA LEU A 11 -12.75 -3.07 7.18
C LEU A 11 -11.73 -4.19 7.25
N THR A 12 -11.00 -4.26 8.36
CA THR A 12 -10.18 -5.42 8.69
C THR A 12 -11.09 -6.49 9.31
N ILE A 13 -10.96 -7.72 8.88
CA ILE A 13 -11.69 -8.88 9.38
C ILE A 13 -10.70 -9.99 9.73
N ASP A 14 -11.03 -10.80 10.71
CA ASP A 14 -10.23 -11.94 11.08
C ASP A 14 -10.23 -13.04 9.99
N ARG A 15 -9.11 -13.77 9.89
CA ARG A 15 -8.98 -14.84 8.91
C ARG A 15 -10.04 -15.92 9.05
N ASP A 16 -10.40 -16.23 10.29
CA ASP A 16 -11.39 -17.26 10.59
C ASP A 16 -12.81 -16.86 10.16
N GLU A 17 -13.06 -15.57 10.06
CA GLU A 17 -14.35 -15.01 9.64
C GLU A 17 -14.50 -14.93 8.11
N ILE A 18 -13.42 -15.06 7.32
CA ILE A 18 -13.45 -14.92 5.86
C ILE A 18 -14.56 -15.77 5.22
N LYS A 19 -14.75 -17.01 5.69
CA LYS A 19 -15.76 -17.91 5.13
C LYS A 19 -17.19 -17.41 5.37
N SER A 20 -17.46 -16.83 6.53
CA SER A 20 -18.77 -16.24 6.87
C SER A 20 -19.00 -14.96 6.08
N TRP A 21 -18.01 -14.08 5.99
CA TRP A 21 -18.07 -12.85 5.22
C TRP A 21 -18.30 -13.08 3.72
N LYS A 22 -17.67 -14.11 3.13
CA LYS A 22 -17.89 -14.49 1.73
C LYS A 22 -19.33 -14.92 1.42
N LYS A 23 -20.10 -15.36 2.42
CA LYS A 23 -21.50 -15.77 2.26
C LYS A 23 -22.49 -14.61 2.43
N MET A 24 -22.03 -13.45 2.90
CA MET A 24 -22.88 -12.29 3.14
C MET A 24 -23.38 -11.68 1.83
N SER A 25 -24.65 -11.33 1.80
CA SER A 25 -25.25 -10.55 0.73
C SER A 25 -24.89 -9.05 0.88
N SER A 26 -25.12 -8.26 -0.18
CA SER A 26 -24.94 -6.80 -0.09
C SER A 26 -25.83 -6.17 0.99
N LYS A 27 -27.01 -6.74 1.28
CA LYS A 27 -27.88 -6.29 2.37
C LYS A 27 -27.29 -6.58 3.75
N ASP A 28 -26.63 -7.73 3.90
CA ASP A 28 -25.97 -8.08 5.17
C ASP A 28 -24.79 -7.17 5.44
N TYR A 29 -23.95 -6.87 4.43
CA TYR A 29 -22.90 -5.88 4.53
C TYR A 29 -23.45 -4.50 4.90
N GLN A 30 -24.52 -4.05 4.24
CA GLN A 30 -25.15 -2.76 4.54
C GLN A 30 -25.64 -2.70 5.98
N LYS A 31 -26.33 -3.74 6.45
CA LYS A 31 -26.81 -3.85 7.82
C LYS A 31 -25.68 -3.83 8.83
N PHE A 32 -24.60 -4.56 8.55
CA PHE A 32 -23.40 -4.59 9.39
C PHE A 32 -22.76 -3.20 9.50
N ILE A 33 -22.52 -2.55 8.36
CA ILE A 33 -21.94 -1.20 8.31
C ILE A 33 -22.81 -0.19 9.05
N GLY A 34 -24.12 -0.23 8.83
CA GLY A 34 -25.06 0.66 9.52
C GLY A 34 -25.13 0.44 11.04
N LYS A 35 -24.87 -0.79 11.51
CA LYS A 35 -24.74 -1.10 12.93
C LYS A 35 -23.42 -0.56 13.50
N LEU A 36 -22.33 -0.69 12.74
CA LEU A 36 -21.02 -0.22 13.16
C LEU A 36 -20.92 1.31 13.15
N VAL A 37 -21.48 1.94 12.13
CA VAL A 37 -21.49 3.40 11.96
C VAL A 37 -22.94 3.83 11.63
N PRO A 38 -23.73 4.23 12.64
CA PRO A 38 -25.16 4.56 12.46
C PRO A 38 -25.45 5.61 11.39
N ALA A 39 -24.54 6.55 11.17
CA ALA A 39 -24.64 7.54 10.09
C ALA A 39 -24.66 6.92 8.68
N TYR A 40 -24.24 5.66 8.53
CA TYR A 40 -24.17 4.95 7.26
C TYR A 40 -25.29 3.93 7.03
N LYS A 41 -26.27 3.88 7.93
CA LYS A 41 -27.39 2.90 7.86
C LYS A 41 -28.18 2.94 6.55
N ASP A 42 -28.29 4.12 5.95
CA ASP A 42 -29.07 4.35 4.73
C ASP A 42 -28.22 4.39 3.43
N LEU A 43 -26.91 4.10 3.55
CA LEU A 43 -26.03 4.05 2.38
C LEU A 43 -26.39 2.88 1.46
N LYS A 44 -26.55 3.17 0.18
CA LYS A 44 -26.75 2.13 -0.83
C LYS A 44 -25.43 1.41 -1.11
N MET A 45 -25.40 0.12 -0.84
CA MET A 45 -24.26 -0.75 -1.18
C MET A 45 -24.34 -1.15 -2.65
N TYR A 46 -23.30 -0.85 -3.42
CA TYR A 46 -23.19 -1.24 -4.83
C TYR A 46 -22.40 -2.54 -5.03
N SER A 47 -21.36 -2.74 -4.26
CA SER A 47 -20.55 -3.94 -4.30
C SER A 47 -19.82 -4.13 -2.99
N ALA A 48 -19.56 -5.38 -2.64
CA ALA A 48 -18.70 -5.76 -1.54
C ALA A 48 -17.81 -6.91 -1.98
N GLY A 49 -16.62 -7.03 -1.37
CA GLY A 49 -15.69 -8.10 -1.66
C GLY A 49 -14.61 -8.16 -0.60
N ILE A 50 -14.00 -9.33 -0.48
CA ILE A 50 -12.88 -9.57 0.43
C ILE A 50 -11.59 -9.48 -0.39
N TYR A 51 -10.66 -8.71 0.10
CA TYR A 51 -9.32 -8.57 -0.46
C TYR A 51 -8.30 -9.06 0.56
N PRO A 52 -7.68 -10.24 0.37
CA PRO A 52 -6.56 -10.68 1.17
C PRO A 52 -5.29 -9.98 0.67
N PRO A 53 -4.74 -9.02 1.40
CA PRO A 53 -3.47 -8.42 1.00
C PRO A 53 -2.36 -9.46 1.14
N SER A 54 -1.49 -9.51 0.14
CA SER A 54 -0.27 -10.31 0.18
C SER A 54 0.92 -9.40 -0.05
N MET A 55 1.90 -9.46 0.84
CA MET A 55 3.18 -8.81 0.62
C MET A 55 4.08 -9.75 -0.16
N ILE A 56 4.64 -9.26 -1.25
CA ILE A 56 5.49 -10.04 -2.15
C ILE A 56 6.80 -9.26 -2.31
N ILE A 57 7.90 -9.95 -2.14
CA ILE A 57 9.23 -9.43 -2.48
C ILE A 57 9.88 -10.49 -3.37
N ALA A 58 9.99 -10.18 -4.66
CA ALA A 58 10.67 -11.05 -5.59
C ALA A 58 12.18 -11.06 -5.32
N GLU A 59 12.78 -12.24 -5.40
CA GLU A 59 14.22 -12.38 -5.25
C GLU A 59 14.97 -11.69 -6.41
N ASN A 60 14.49 -11.85 -7.62
CA ASN A 60 15.05 -11.22 -8.80
C ASN A 60 14.02 -10.31 -9.47
N TRP A 61 14.36 -9.04 -9.60
CA TRP A 61 13.52 -8.04 -10.27
C TRP A 61 13.85 -7.91 -11.75
N ALA A 62 15.08 -8.26 -12.12
CA ALA A 62 15.53 -8.25 -13.50
C ALA A 62 16.26 -9.56 -13.84
N LYS A 63 16.02 -10.05 -15.04
CA LYS A 63 16.73 -11.19 -15.62
C LYS A 63 16.75 -11.05 -17.14
N ASP A 64 17.91 -11.11 -17.73
CA ASP A 64 18.12 -10.89 -19.15
C ASP A 64 17.53 -9.54 -19.61
N ASN A 65 16.58 -9.54 -20.51
CA ASN A 65 15.85 -8.38 -21.00
C ASN A 65 14.43 -8.23 -20.41
N ILE A 66 14.16 -8.88 -19.29
CA ILE A 66 12.87 -8.85 -18.59
C ILE A 66 13.06 -8.13 -17.24
N VAL A 67 12.11 -7.27 -16.90
CA VAL A 67 12.05 -6.59 -15.60
C VAL A 67 10.66 -6.72 -14.99
N LEU A 68 10.61 -6.95 -13.69
CA LEU A 68 9.39 -6.90 -12.88
C LEU A 68 9.22 -5.50 -12.30
N ILE A 69 7.99 -5.01 -12.28
CA ILE A 69 7.66 -3.67 -11.77
C ILE A 69 6.41 -3.76 -10.89
N GLY A 70 6.33 -2.92 -9.88
CA GLY A 70 5.17 -2.82 -9.00
C GLY A 70 4.93 -4.09 -8.19
N ASP A 71 3.67 -4.48 -8.04
CA ASP A 71 3.28 -5.64 -7.23
C ASP A 71 3.89 -6.96 -7.69
N ALA A 72 4.40 -7.02 -8.94
CA ALA A 72 5.10 -8.20 -9.44
C ALA A 72 6.47 -8.41 -8.77
N CYS A 73 7.10 -7.36 -8.28
CA CYS A 73 8.40 -7.43 -7.60
C CYS A 73 8.34 -6.99 -6.12
N HIS A 74 7.46 -6.06 -5.76
CA HIS A 74 7.34 -5.52 -4.40
C HIS A 74 5.88 -5.21 -4.03
N GLY A 75 5.07 -6.23 -3.86
CA GLY A 75 3.68 -6.06 -3.40
C GLY A 75 3.64 -5.50 -1.98
N LEU A 76 3.09 -4.31 -1.81
CA LEU A 76 3.01 -3.60 -0.54
C LEU A 76 1.67 -3.83 0.15
N HIS A 77 1.66 -3.79 1.49
CA HIS A 77 0.41 -3.76 2.25
C HIS A 77 -0.40 -2.49 1.91
N PRO A 78 -1.71 -2.60 1.63
CA PRO A 78 -2.51 -1.46 1.15
C PRO A 78 -2.74 -0.36 2.18
N GLY A 79 -2.46 -0.60 3.45
CA GLY A 79 -2.72 0.33 4.56
C GLY A 79 -2.07 1.70 4.41
N ARG A 80 -0.94 1.80 3.73
CA ARG A 80 -0.27 3.08 3.47
C ARG A 80 -0.56 3.67 2.09
N SER A 81 -1.32 2.97 1.26
CA SER A 81 -1.67 3.41 -0.11
C SER A 81 -0.47 3.77 -1.00
N GLN A 82 0.70 3.16 -0.77
CA GLN A 82 1.96 3.52 -1.45
C GLN A 82 2.27 2.67 -2.69
N GLY A 83 1.57 1.56 -2.92
CA GLY A 83 1.89 0.64 -4.03
C GLY A 83 1.98 1.33 -5.39
N MET A 84 0.96 2.12 -5.76
CA MET A 84 0.96 2.84 -7.03
C MET A 84 2.05 3.92 -7.10
N ASN A 85 2.23 4.71 -6.05
CA ASN A 85 3.24 5.76 -6.01
C ASN A 85 4.65 5.18 -6.14
N THR A 86 4.92 4.09 -5.43
CA THR A 86 6.19 3.37 -5.51
C THR A 86 6.42 2.82 -6.91
N THR A 87 5.41 2.23 -7.52
CA THR A 87 5.48 1.74 -8.90
C THR A 87 5.83 2.84 -9.89
N ILE A 88 5.19 4.01 -9.79
CA ILE A 88 5.47 5.16 -10.66
C ILE A 88 6.93 5.61 -10.51
N LYS A 89 7.43 5.69 -9.27
CA LYS A 89 8.84 6.05 -9.01
C LYS A 89 9.82 5.01 -9.56
N CYS A 90 9.50 3.72 -9.45
CA CYS A 90 10.30 2.66 -10.05
C CYS A 90 10.39 2.78 -11.57
N VAL A 91 9.27 3.10 -12.22
CA VAL A 91 9.24 3.31 -13.68
C VAL A 91 10.03 4.56 -14.06
N ASP A 92 9.85 5.66 -13.37
CA ASP A 92 10.57 6.91 -13.61
C ASP A 92 12.08 6.72 -13.49
N HIS A 93 12.52 6.05 -12.41
CA HIS A 93 13.93 5.71 -12.22
C HIS A 93 14.48 4.82 -13.34
N LEU A 94 13.75 3.76 -13.71
CA LEU A 94 14.15 2.87 -14.79
C LEU A 94 14.30 3.62 -16.11
N LEU A 95 13.35 4.47 -16.45
CA LEU A 95 13.39 5.28 -17.68
C LEU A 95 14.55 6.28 -17.67
N GLY A 96 14.90 6.81 -16.51
CA GLY A 96 16.08 7.67 -16.33
C GLY A 96 17.41 6.95 -16.59
N LEU A 97 17.46 5.65 -16.32
CA LEU A 97 18.66 4.83 -16.54
C LEU A 97 18.85 4.38 -18.00
N ILE A 98 17.79 4.35 -18.82
CA ILE A 98 17.84 3.87 -20.21
C ILE A 98 17.95 5.06 -21.16
N PRO A 99 19.13 5.38 -21.71
CA PRO A 99 19.24 6.41 -22.75
C PRO A 99 18.43 5.99 -23.99
N PRO A 100 17.63 6.89 -24.59
CA PRO A 100 16.77 6.55 -25.74
C PRO A 100 17.52 5.91 -26.90
N LYS A 101 18.77 6.33 -27.13
CA LYS A 101 19.66 5.78 -28.18
C LYS A 101 20.10 4.32 -27.95
N ASP A 102 19.97 3.83 -26.71
CA ASP A 102 20.47 2.52 -26.29
C ASP A 102 19.34 1.50 -26.06
N LEU A 103 18.08 1.92 -26.21
CA LEU A 103 16.89 1.06 -26.03
C LEU A 103 16.92 -0.23 -26.86
N PHE A 104 17.57 -0.21 -28.02
CA PHE A 104 17.65 -1.35 -28.94
C PHE A 104 18.96 -2.14 -28.86
N LYS A 105 19.88 -1.74 -27.95
CA LYS A 105 21.15 -2.44 -27.73
C LYS A 105 20.99 -3.39 -26.54
N LYS A 106 20.79 -4.68 -26.84
CA LYS A 106 20.49 -5.72 -25.83
C LYS A 106 21.45 -5.68 -24.63
N GLU A 107 22.74 -5.56 -24.85
CA GLU A 107 23.75 -5.55 -23.77
C GLU A 107 23.59 -4.36 -22.84
N ASN A 108 23.27 -3.18 -23.38
CA ASN A 108 23.04 -1.99 -22.58
C ASN A 108 21.76 -2.11 -21.76
N VAL A 109 20.71 -2.69 -22.36
CA VAL A 109 19.44 -2.96 -21.66
C VAL A 109 19.70 -3.88 -20.47
N ILE A 110 20.38 -5.01 -20.65
CA ILE A 110 20.66 -5.95 -19.56
C ILE A 110 21.39 -5.25 -18.40
N LYS A 111 22.48 -4.54 -18.68
CA LYS A 111 23.23 -3.80 -17.66
C LYS A 111 22.36 -2.77 -16.92
N THR A 112 21.54 -2.07 -17.66
CA THR A 112 20.63 -1.07 -17.07
C THR A 112 19.58 -1.73 -16.15
N LEU A 113 19.02 -2.88 -16.53
CA LEU A 113 18.08 -3.60 -15.71
C LEU A 113 18.72 -4.18 -14.43
N GLU A 114 19.96 -4.63 -14.51
CA GLU A 114 20.74 -5.07 -13.34
C GLU A 114 21.02 -3.90 -12.39
N GLN A 115 21.41 -2.74 -12.94
CA GLN A 115 21.60 -1.51 -12.16
C GLN A 115 20.30 -1.07 -11.49
N TYR A 116 19.21 -1.02 -12.24
CA TYR A 116 17.87 -0.71 -11.71
C TYR A 116 17.51 -1.61 -10.53
N GLN A 117 17.65 -2.92 -10.68
CA GLN A 117 17.36 -3.87 -9.60
C GLN A 117 18.18 -3.57 -8.35
N LYS A 118 19.49 -3.35 -8.50
CA LYS A 118 20.40 -3.08 -7.39
C LYS A 118 20.01 -1.82 -6.63
N GLU A 119 19.77 -0.72 -7.35
CA GLU A 119 19.45 0.57 -6.77
C GLU A 119 18.06 0.58 -6.14
N MET A 120 17.05 0.07 -6.85
CA MET A 120 15.69 0.11 -6.36
C MET A 120 15.44 -0.84 -5.20
N LYS A 121 16.06 -2.02 -5.16
CA LYS A 121 15.95 -2.89 -3.98
C LYS A 121 16.49 -2.22 -2.72
N SER A 122 17.64 -1.53 -2.83
CA SER A 122 18.19 -0.79 -1.71
C SER A 122 17.26 0.31 -1.24
N ASN A 123 16.75 1.11 -2.18
CA ASN A 123 15.91 2.27 -1.87
C ASN A 123 14.53 1.89 -1.31
N ILE A 124 14.00 0.73 -1.68
CA ILE A 124 12.65 0.30 -1.26
C ILE A 124 12.66 -0.43 0.09
N ASN A 125 13.80 -0.96 0.56
CA ASN A 125 13.84 -1.77 1.77
C ASN A 125 13.22 -1.06 2.99
N GLU A 126 13.56 0.20 3.25
CA GLU A 126 12.97 0.95 4.37
C GLU A 126 11.45 1.11 4.23
N LEU A 127 10.98 1.33 3.00
CA LEU A 127 9.54 1.43 2.73
C LEU A 127 8.85 0.09 2.94
N LEU A 128 9.48 -1.03 2.54
CA LEU A 128 8.96 -2.38 2.76
C LEU A 128 8.86 -2.70 4.24
N GLU A 129 9.89 -2.40 5.03
CA GLU A 129 9.90 -2.61 6.47
C GLU A 129 8.83 -1.78 7.18
N ALA A 130 8.74 -0.48 6.86
CA ALA A 130 7.73 0.39 7.41
C ALA A 130 6.30 -0.03 7.02
N ASN A 131 6.12 -0.56 5.82
CA ASN A 131 4.85 -1.06 5.32
C ASN A 131 4.47 -2.38 5.99
N HIS A 132 5.44 -3.27 6.21
CA HIS A 132 5.26 -4.52 6.94
C HIS A 132 4.87 -4.28 8.40
N SER A 133 5.61 -3.42 9.08
CA SER A 133 5.32 -3.03 10.47
C SER A 133 3.89 -2.48 10.62
N MET A 134 3.44 -1.64 9.68
CA MET A 134 2.07 -1.14 9.68
C MET A 134 1.05 -2.25 9.46
N GLY A 135 1.31 -3.19 8.54
CA GLY A 135 0.44 -4.35 8.33
C GLY A 135 0.26 -5.15 9.62
N LEU A 136 1.35 -5.45 10.31
CA LEU A 136 1.33 -6.16 11.60
C LEU A 136 0.57 -5.38 12.68
N SER A 137 0.74 -4.06 12.75
CA SER A 137 0.01 -3.23 13.72
C SER A 137 -1.49 -3.19 13.44
N MET A 138 -1.90 -3.22 12.17
CA MET A 138 -3.32 -3.31 11.79
C MET A 138 -3.92 -4.68 12.12
N ASP A 139 -3.15 -5.76 12.01
CA ASP A 139 -3.59 -7.12 12.33
C ASP A 139 -3.70 -7.35 13.86
N ASN A 140 -2.86 -6.68 14.66
CA ASN A 140 -2.79 -6.83 16.11
C ASN A 140 -3.40 -5.64 16.86
N PHE A 141 -4.42 -5.03 16.33
CA PHE A 141 -4.98 -3.76 16.82
C PHE A 141 -5.87 -3.97 18.06
N ASP A 142 -5.27 -4.06 19.23
CA ASP A 142 -5.98 -4.09 20.51
C ASP A 142 -6.43 -2.69 20.97
N HIS A 143 -7.17 -2.65 22.10
CA HIS A 143 -7.70 -1.38 22.63
C HIS A 143 -6.59 -0.43 23.06
N GLN A 144 -5.52 -0.92 23.69
CA GLN A 144 -4.43 -0.10 24.18
C GLN A 144 -3.63 0.51 23.03
N SER A 145 -3.32 -0.28 21.99
CA SER A 145 -2.67 0.21 20.77
C SER A 145 -3.44 1.35 20.10
N LYS A 146 -4.80 1.32 20.15
CA LYS A 146 -5.63 2.42 19.65
C LYS A 146 -5.49 3.68 20.47
N VAL A 147 -5.47 3.55 21.80
CA VAL A 147 -5.30 4.70 22.71
C VAL A 147 -3.94 5.34 22.48
N ASP A 148 -2.89 4.53 22.44
CA ASP A 148 -1.51 5.00 22.24
C ASP A 148 -1.35 5.72 20.89
N GLU A 149 -1.98 5.21 19.84
CA GLU A 149 -1.94 5.83 18.51
C GLU A 149 -2.71 7.17 18.49
N ILE A 150 -3.87 7.25 19.13
CA ILE A 150 -4.64 8.49 19.28
C ILE A 150 -3.83 9.55 20.04
N GLU A 151 -3.17 9.16 21.14
CA GLU A 151 -2.32 10.07 21.90
C GLU A 151 -1.13 10.55 21.08
N LYS A 152 -0.48 9.67 20.35
CA LYS A 152 0.59 10.01 19.42
C LYS A 152 0.11 11.04 18.38
N PHE A 153 -1.06 10.84 17.78
CA PHE A 153 -1.59 11.81 16.80
C PHE A 153 -1.90 13.16 17.44
N LYS A 154 -2.44 13.20 18.67
CA LYS A 154 -2.66 14.45 19.40
C LYS A 154 -1.36 15.23 19.64
N LEU A 155 -0.28 14.53 20.00
CA LEU A 155 1.04 15.15 20.16
C LEU A 155 1.58 15.70 18.83
N LEU A 156 1.43 14.94 17.73
CA LEU A 156 1.84 15.37 16.40
C LEU A 156 1.00 16.55 15.84
N GLU A 157 -0.24 16.72 16.29
CA GLU A 157 -1.06 17.90 15.97
C GLU A 157 -0.59 19.15 16.70
N GLN A 158 -0.08 19.00 17.91
CA GLN A 158 0.46 20.12 18.72
C GLN A 158 1.81 20.61 18.17
N ASP A 159 2.65 19.70 17.66
CA ASP A 159 3.91 20.02 17.01
C ASP A 159 3.77 19.91 15.48
N LYS A 160 3.59 21.07 14.85
CA LYS A 160 3.37 21.16 13.39
C LYS A 160 4.54 20.62 12.56
N GLU A 161 5.78 20.78 13.04
CA GLU A 161 6.97 20.30 12.33
C GLU A 161 7.12 18.78 12.45
N ALA A 162 6.99 18.25 13.66
CA ALA A 162 6.98 16.81 13.89
C ALA A 162 5.81 16.13 13.16
N GLY A 163 4.63 16.73 13.19
CA GLY A 163 3.46 16.24 12.46
C GLY A 163 3.64 16.28 10.95
N HIS A 164 4.28 17.32 10.41
CA HIS A 164 4.63 17.39 8.99
C HIS A 164 5.63 16.30 8.62
N THR A 165 6.71 16.17 9.37
CA THR A 165 7.76 15.15 9.17
C THR A 165 7.18 13.74 9.23
N TYR A 166 6.30 13.46 10.20
CA TYR A 166 5.62 12.18 10.32
C TYR A 166 4.76 11.87 9.09
N ARG A 167 3.97 12.84 8.61
CA ARG A 167 3.13 12.67 7.42
C ARG A 167 3.98 12.43 6.17
N MET A 168 5.07 13.17 5.99
CA MET A 168 5.97 13.02 4.85
C MET A 168 6.63 11.62 4.85
N LYS A 169 7.18 11.18 5.98
CA LYS A 169 7.74 9.82 6.11
C LYS A 169 6.67 8.75 5.90
N SER A 170 5.48 8.94 6.49
CA SER A 170 4.37 8.00 6.33
C SER A 170 3.87 7.92 4.88
N ALA A 171 3.98 8.99 4.13
CA ALA A 171 3.66 9.02 2.71
C ALA A 171 4.81 8.53 1.81
N GLY A 172 5.93 8.08 2.39
CA GLY A 172 7.10 7.59 1.64
C GLY A 172 7.93 8.72 1.00
N TYR A 173 7.69 9.98 1.35
CA TYR A 173 8.56 11.07 0.92
C TYR A 173 9.89 11.03 1.67
N GLY A 174 11.00 11.09 0.93
CA GLY A 174 12.37 11.01 1.49
C GLY A 174 12.97 9.60 1.55
N VAL A 175 12.27 8.60 1.03
CA VAL A 175 12.79 7.23 0.88
C VAL A 175 13.45 7.04 -0.51
N PHE A 176 13.32 8.03 -1.41
CA PHE A 176 13.87 8.03 -2.75
C PHE A 176 14.65 9.33 -3.01
#